data_8f1d0b5c3dc27bac62538b6fbcd83758
#
_entry.id   8f1d0b5c3dc27bac62538b6fbcd83758
#
_cell.length_a   1.000
_cell.length_b   1.000
_cell.length_c   1.000
_cell.angle_alpha   90.00
_cell.angle_beta   90.00
_cell.angle_gamma   90.00
#
_symmetry.space_group_name_H-M   'P 1'
#
loop_
_entity.id
_entity.type
_entity.pdbx_description
1 polymer ?
#
loop_
_entity_poly.entity_id
_entity_poly.type
_entity_poly.pdbx_seq_one_letter_code
_entity_poly.pdbx_strand_id
1 'polypeptide(L)'
;MAITATVLGGLLASGGSVAIADAARRMSGSTPEQFSPVAVAIYVAILALLHEVLTFPVAFYRGFLLDRRYGLSLEPAAAWFRDHGKATGLGLVLAIAGAEVVYAALHASSAWWWLISAAVFIAAMAVMAKIAPIVLLPLFYTFTPLNRESLRTRLVSLSQRAGVPILGVYEWALGAKTRRANAALVGTGATRRIIVSDTLLAEYSDDEIEVILAHEIAHHVHRDILAALVAESVVLLAAFYACAAALHALWLRLGFRSATDIAALPLLVLVAGILTVLATPVVNALSRWNERRADRYALTLTRQPAAFISAMKRLGTQNLAEEHPSTAVLWLFHTHPPIDQRIDAARSFR
;
A
#
# COMPACT_ATOMS: atom_id res chain seq x y z
N MET A 1 4.13 12.75 3.39
CA MET A 1 3.89 12.80 4.85
C MET A 1 4.20 14.18 5.45
N ALA A 2 5.38 14.79 5.27
CA ALA A 2 5.67 16.10 5.85
C ALA A 2 4.66 17.19 5.46
N ILE A 3 4.35 17.35 4.17
CA ILE A 3 3.35 18.33 3.69
C ILE A 3 1.99 18.10 4.37
N THR A 4 1.51 16.86 4.38
CA THR A 4 0.23 16.48 5.00
C THR A 4 0.21 16.85 6.48
N ALA A 5 1.26 16.49 7.22
CA ALA A 5 1.36 16.80 8.65
C ALA A 5 1.40 18.32 8.90
N THR A 6 2.14 19.08 8.09
CA THR A 6 2.19 20.55 8.18
C THR A 6 0.82 21.19 7.91
N VAL A 7 0.12 20.72 6.88
CA VAL A 7 -1.22 21.24 6.53
C VAL A 7 -2.22 20.96 7.63
N LEU A 8 -2.31 19.69 8.06
CA LEU A 8 -3.27 19.30 9.09
C LEU A 8 -2.97 19.97 10.44
N GLY A 9 -1.67 20.04 10.81
CA GLY A 9 -1.24 20.77 12.02
C GLY A 9 -1.55 22.28 11.93
N GLY A 10 -1.33 22.90 10.78
CA GLY A 10 -1.67 24.30 10.52
C GLY A 10 -3.17 24.57 10.60
N LEU A 11 -4.00 23.68 10.06
CA LEU A 11 -5.46 23.76 10.18
C LEU A 11 -5.94 23.66 11.63
N LEU A 12 -5.32 22.81 12.43
CA LEU A 12 -5.65 22.69 13.86
C LEU A 12 -5.22 23.92 14.64
N ALA A 13 -3.98 24.39 14.44
CA ALA A 13 -3.41 25.52 15.16
C ALA A 13 -4.09 26.85 14.83
N SER A 14 -4.57 27.04 13.60
CA SER A 14 -5.24 28.28 13.14
C SER A 14 -6.75 28.30 13.39
N GLY A 15 -7.35 27.19 13.84
CA GLY A 15 -8.82 27.03 13.86
C GLY A 15 -9.44 26.83 12.46
N GLY A 16 -8.61 26.70 11.42
CA GLY A 16 -9.05 26.49 10.04
C GLY A 16 -9.90 25.23 9.87
N SER A 17 -9.60 24.20 10.64
CA SER A 17 -10.39 22.96 10.67
C SER A 17 -11.84 23.21 11.10
N VAL A 18 -12.05 24.01 12.13
CA VAL A 18 -13.38 24.40 12.62
C VAL A 18 -14.12 25.24 11.57
N ALA A 19 -13.43 26.20 10.96
CA ALA A 19 -14.02 27.05 9.91
C ALA A 19 -14.48 26.24 8.69
N ILE A 20 -13.71 25.24 8.24
CA ILE A 20 -14.08 24.32 7.15
C ILE A 20 -15.28 23.46 7.58
N ALA A 21 -15.29 22.95 8.81
CA ALA A 21 -16.39 22.16 9.35
C ALA A 21 -17.70 22.97 9.38
N ASP A 22 -17.64 24.24 9.77
CA ASP A 22 -18.80 25.14 9.76
C ASP A 22 -19.29 25.43 8.33
N ALA A 23 -18.37 25.59 7.39
CA ALA A 23 -18.74 25.72 5.98
C ALA A 23 -19.46 24.46 5.46
N ALA A 24 -18.92 23.28 5.75
CA ALA A 24 -19.52 22.01 5.35
C ALA A 24 -20.93 21.82 5.94
N ARG A 25 -21.12 22.18 7.21
CA ARG A 25 -22.44 22.15 7.86
C ARG A 25 -23.43 23.14 7.22
N ARG A 26 -23.00 24.37 6.95
CA ARG A 26 -23.87 25.34 6.23
C ARG A 26 -24.27 24.81 4.86
N MET A 27 -23.36 24.22 4.12
CA MET A 27 -23.64 23.65 2.78
C MET A 27 -24.59 22.44 2.84
N SER A 28 -24.53 21.66 3.90
CA SER A 28 -25.38 20.47 4.11
C SER A 28 -26.73 20.81 4.81
N GLY A 29 -26.91 22.02 5.33
CA GLY A 29 -28.06 22.40 6.14
C GLY A 29 -28.15 21.69 7.50
N SER A 30 -27.00 21.16 8.02
CA SER A 30 -26.97 20.40 9.27
C SER A 30 -26.54 21.26 10.46
N THR A 31 -26.96 20.84 11.67
CA THR A 31 -26.54 21.46 12.94
C THR A 31 -25.29 20.74 13.52
N PRO A 32 -24.56 21.40 14.44
CA PRO A 32 -23.36 20.80 15.05
C PRO A 32 -23.64 19.53 15.87
N GLU A 33 -24.82 19.40 16.47
CA GLU A 33 -25.19 18.28 17.33
C GLU A 33 -25.67 17.06 16.54
N GLN A 34 -26.02 17.24 15.28
CA GLN A 34 -26.60 16.21 14.44
C GLN A 34 -25.51 15.50 13.62
N PHE A 35 -25.51 14.17 13.64
CA PHE A 35 -24.72 13.41 12.66
C PHE A 35 -25.28 13.62 11.26
N SER A 36 -24.45 14.14 10.38
CA SER A 36 -24.80 14.38 8.98
C SER A 36 -23.74 13.79 8.05
N PRO A 37 -24.03 12.65 7.40
CA PRO A 37 -23.14 12.08 6.40
C PRO A 37 -22.77 13.10 5.30
N VAL A 38 -23.72 13.92 4.86
CA VAL A 38 -23.46 14.95 3.85
C VAL A 38 -22.43 15.97 4.32
N ALA A 39 -22.50 16.41 5.60
CA ALA A 39 -21.49 17.31 6.16
C ALA A 39 -20.12 16.67 6.25
N VAL A 40 -20.05 15.40 6.67
CA VAL A 40 -18.78 14.62 6.70
C VAL A 40 -18.21 14.50 5.30
N ALA A 41 -19.01 14.11 4.31
CA ALA A 41 -18.56 13.96 2.92
C ALA A 41 -18.03 15.28 2.33
N ILE A 42 -18.75 16.41 2.54
CA ILE A 42 -18.30 17.73 2.08
C ILE A 42 -17.01 18.13 2.78
N TYR A 43 -16.90 17.93 4.09
CA TYR A 43 -15.70 18.23 4.86
C TYR A 43 -14.48 17.47 4.38
N VAL A 44 -14.64 16.15 4.20
CA VAL A 44 -13.57 15.27 3.67
C VAL A 44 -13.19 15.68 2.25
N ALA A 45 -14.16 16.01 1.39
CA ALA A 45 -13.90 16.45 0.02
C ALA A 45 -13.07 17.75 -0.03
N ILE A 46 -13.38 18.73 0.86
CA ILE A 46 -12.61 19.98 0.96
C ILE A 46 -11.16 19.68 1.43
N LEU A 47 -10.99 18.84 2.46
CA LEU A 47 -9.67 18.46 2.94
C LEU A 47 -8.87 17.67 1.87
N ALA A 48 -9.54 16.77 1.16
CA ALA A 48 -8.91 15.99 0.10
C ALA A 48 -8.49 16.88 -1.07
N LEU A 49 -9.32 17.85 -1.47
CA LEU A 49 -8.96 18.83 -2.50
C LEU A 49 -7.77 19.69 -2.07
N LEU A 50 -7.78 20.19 -0.85
CA LEU A 50 -6.66 20.97 -0.30
C LEU A 50 -5.37 20.14 -0.30
N HIS A 51 -5.45 18.89 0.17
CA HIS A 51 -4.31 17.96 0.16
C HIS A 51 -3.81 17.72 -1.27
N GLU A 52 -4.72 17.41 -2.21
CA GLU A 52 -4.39 17.15 -3.60
C GLU A 52 -3.66 18.35 -4.24
N VAL A 53 -4.22 19.56 -4.12
CA VAL A 53 -3.62 20.78 -4.68
C VAL A 53 -2.19 20.99 -4.15
N LEU A 54 -1.96 20.77 -2.85
CA LEU A 54 -0.66 20.98 -2.22
C LEU A 54 0.36 19.87 -2.50
N THR A 55 -0.10 18.63 -2.70
CA THR A 55 0.78 17.50 -2.94
C THR A 55 0.98 17.15 -4.42
N PHE A 56 0.06 17.60 -5.30
CA PHE A 56 0.09 17.34 -6.74
C PHE A 56 1.43 17.69 -7.41
N PRO A 57 2.08 18.87 -7.15
CA PRO A 57 3.37 19.17 -7.76
C PRO A 57 4.45 18.13 -7.43
N VAL A 58 4.45 17.63 -6.20
CA VAL A 58 5.39 16.59 -5.76
C VAL A 58 5.03 15.23 -6.36
N ALA A 59 3.74 14.89 -6.42
CA ALA A 59 3.25 13.67 -7.05
C ALA A 59 3.60 13.63 -8.54
N PHE A 60 3.39 14.74 -9.26
CA PHE A 60 3.72 14.88 -10.69
C PHE A 60 5.24 14.80 -10.91
N TYR A 61 6.01 15.52 -10.11
CA TYR A 61 7.47 15.48 -10.21
C TYR A 61 8.01 14.06 -9.99
N ARG A 62 7.60 13.39 -8.90
CA ARG A 62 8.12 12.06 -8.53
C ARG A 62 7.57 10.93 -9.41
N GLY A 63 6.29 10.95 -9.71
CA GLY A 63 5.61 9.85 -10.41
C GLY A 63 5.65 9.98 -11.93
N PHE A 64 5.96 11.16 -12.48
CA PHE A 64 6.03 11.37 -13.92
C PHE A 64 7.38 11.90 -14.40
N LEU A 65 7.83 13.07 -13.89
CA LEU A 65 9.04 13.70 -14.42
C LEU A 65 10.31 12.94 -14.02
N LEU A 66 10.39 12.47 -12.78
CA LEU A 66 11.56 11.77 -12.27
C LEU A 66 11.75 10.41 -12.94
N ASP A 67 10.68 9.62 -13.05
CA ASP A 67 10.74 8.31 -13.72
C ASP A 67 11.14 8.46 -15.20
N ARG A 68 10.69 9.51 -15.88
CA ARG A 68 11.12 9.84 -17.25
C ARG A 68 12.60 10.26 -17.31
N ARG A 69 13.04 11.10 -16.37
CA ARG A 69 14.43 11.56 -16.30
C ARG A 69 15.42 10.41 -16.15
N TYR A 70 15.03 9.38 -15.39
CA TYR A 70 15.85 8.17 -15.21
C TYR A 70 15.56 7.07 -16.24
N GLY A 71 14.78 7.35 -17.28
CA GLY A 71 14.45 6.38 -18.32
C GLY A 71 13.59 5.20 -17.85
N LEU A 72 12.96 5.31 -16.67
CA LEU A 72 12.12 4.26 -16.11
C LEU A 72 10.72 4.23 -16.69
N SER A 73 10.24 5.33 -17.28
CA SER A 73 8.91 5.40 -17.88
C SER A 73 8.91 6.16 -19.20
N LEU A 74 8.15 5.63 -20.16
CA LEU A 74 7.80 6.29 -21.43
C LEU A 74 6.30 6.62 -21.49
N GLU A 75 5.58 6.49 -20.40
CA GLU A 75 4.14 6.70 -20.32
C GLU A 75 3.76 8.12 -20.81
N PRO A 76 2.76 8.26 -21.71
CA PRO A 76 2.25 9.56 -22.11
C PRO A 76 1.63 10.33 -20.95
N ALA A 77 1.80 11.65 -20.89
CA ALA A 77 1.24 12.48 -19.83
C ALA A 77 -0.27 12.27 -19.66
N ALA A 78 -1.02 12.16 -20.76
CA ALA A 78 -2.46 11.93 -20.72
C ALA A 78 -2.83 10.61 -20.02
N ALA A 79 -2.04 9.54 -20.18
CA ALA A 79 -2.25 8.29 -19.49
C ALA A 79 -1.97 8.43 -17.99
N TRP A 80 -0.87 9.09 -17.63
CA TRP A 80 -0.54 9.37 -16.25
C TRP A 80 -1.64 10.20 -15.55
N PHE A 81 -2.12 11.30 -16.16
CA PHE A 81 -3.20 12.12 -15.60
C PHE A 81 -4.50 11.33 -15.42
N ARG A 82 -4.85 10.50 -16.41
CA ARG A 82 -6.04 9.64 -16.30
C ARG A 82 -5.95 8.67 -15.11
N ASP A 83 -4.79 8.04 -14.93
CA ASP A 83 -4.60 7.06 -13.88
C ASP A 83 -4.45 7.72 -12.51
N HIS A 84 -3.79 8.89 -12.44
CA HIS A 84 -3.77 9.74 -11.25
C HIS A 84 -5.20 10.17 -10.85
N GLY A 85 -6.01 10.62 -11.80
CA GLY A 85 -7.42 10.98 -11.55
C GLY A 85 -8.27 9.81 -11.03
N LYS A 86 -8.08 8.59 -11.59
CA LYS A 86 -8.75 7.39 -11.06
C LYS A 86 -8.31 7.09 -9.62
N ALA A 87 -7.02 7.17 -9.34
CA ALA A 87 -6.47 6.91 -8.01
C ALA A 87 -6.98 7.93 -6.99
N THR A 88 -6.97 9.22 -7.33
CA THR A 88 -7.50 10.31 -6.49
C THR A 88 -9.00 10.14 -6.25
N GLY A 89 -9.78 9.82 -7.29
CA GLY A 89 -11.22 9.59 -7.16
C GLY A 89 -11.54 8.38 -6.25
N LEU A 90 -10.83 7.26 -6.45
CA LEU A 90 -10.96 6.10 -5.58
C LEU A 90 -10.55 6.42 -4.14
N GLY A 91 -9.43 7.13 -3.97
CA GLY A 91 -8.96 7.57 -2.65
C GLY A 91 -9.98 8.46 -1.94
N LEU A 92 -10.63 9.39 -2.64
CA LEU A 92 -11.69 10.23 -2.10
C LEU A 92 -12.89 9.41 -1.62
N VAL A 93 -13.36 8.45 -2.42
CA VAL A 93 -14.48 7.57 -2.05
C VAL A 93 -14.14 6.78 -0.78
N LEU A 94 -12.95 6.20 -0.71
CA LEU A 94 -12.51 5.44 0.47
C LEU A 94 -12.31 6.35 1.70
N ALA A 95 -11.81 7.57 1.52
CA ALA A 95 -11.64 8.53 2.61
C ALA A 95 -12.99 8.97 3.18
N ILE A 96 -13.98 9.26 2.32
CA ILE A 96 -15.35 9.59 2.75
C ILE A 96 -15.96 8.40 3.50
N ALA A 97 -15.92 7.19 2.93
CA ALA A 97 -16.47 5.99 3.56
C ALA A 97 -15.81 5.72 4.92
N GLY A 98 -14.48 5.87 5.01
CA GLY A 98 -13.75 5.71 6.26
C GLY A 98 -14.14 6.75 7.32
N ALA A 99 -14.25 8.03 6.93
CA ALA A 99 -14.70 9.09 7.84
C ALA A 99 -16.14 8.87 8.31
N GLU A 100 -17.04 8.44 7.42
CA GLU A 100 -18.43 8.11 7.79
C GLU A 100 -18.48 7.01 8.85
N VAL A 101 -17.69 5.94 8.69
CA VAL A 101 -17.61 4.87 9.70
C VAL A 101 -17.15 5.42 11.04
N VAL A 102 -16.10 6.25 11.06
CA VAL A 102 -15.57 6.84 12.30
C VAL A 102 -16.60 7.72 12.98
N TYR A 103 -17.24 8.64 12.25
CA TYR A 103 -18.21 9.56 12.84
C TYR A 103 -19.52 8.90 13.19
N ALA A 104 -19.99 7.91 12.44
CA ALA A 104 -21.12 7.07 12.83
C ALA A 104 -20.85 6.32 14.15
N ALA A 105 -19.66 5.74 14.29
CA ALA A 105 -19.23 5.06 15.52
C ALA A 105 -19.12 6.04 16.71
N LEU A 106 -18.56 7.24 16.50
CA LEU A 106 -18.46 8.30 17.51
C LEU A 106 -19.84 8.72 18.04
N HIS A 107 -20.82 8.84 17.15
CA HIS A 107 -22.21 9.19 17.53
C HIS A 107 -22.95 8.02 18.18
N ALA A 108 -22.64 6.79 17.77
CA ALA A 108 -23.26 5.59 18.35
C ALA A 108 -22.73 5.30 19.77
N SER A 109 -21.44 5.53 20.05
CA SER A 109 -20.83 5.26 21.35
C SER A 109 -19.56 6.07 21.57
N SER A 110 -19.62 7.05 22.45
CA SER A 110 -18.45 7.85 22.85
C SER A 110 -17.35 7.03 23.54
N ALA A 111 -17.68 5.90 24.15
CA ALA A 111 -16.72 5.03 24.84
C ALA A 111 -16.06 4.00 23.92
N TRP A 112 -16.81 3.44 22.95
CA TRP A 112 -16.39 2.28 22.17
C TRP A 112 -16.12 2.58 20.70
N TRP A 113 -16.29 3.81 20.23
CA TRP A 113 -16.15 4.20 18.83
C TRP A 113 -14.80 3.76 18.22
N TRP A 114 -13.72 3.90 18.97
CA TRP A 114 -12.37 3.55 18.52
C TRP A 114 -12.23 2.04 18.25
N LEU A 115 -12.85 1.20 19.10
CA LEU A 115 -12.83 -0.25 18.93
C LEU A 115 -13.74 -0.67 17.76
N ILE A 116 -14.94 -0.04 17.66
CA ILE A 116 -15.87 -0.28 16.55
C ILE A 116 -15.21 0.10 15.23
N SER A 117 -14.64 1.30 15.15
CA SER A 117 -13.92 1.75 13.95
C SER A 117 -12.74 0.84 13.62
N ALA A 118 -11.91 0.49 14.60
CA ALA A 118 -10.79 -0.44 14.39
C ALA A 118 -11.27 -1.78 13.82
N ALA A 119 -12.33 -2.37 14.39
CA ALA A 119 -12.88 -3.64 13.92
C ALA A 119 -13.38 -3.55 12.47
N VAL A 120 -14.10 -2.48 12.11
CA VAL A 120 -14.58 -2.27 10.74
C VAL A 120 -13.41 -2.07 9.78
N PHE A 121 -12.41 -1.27 10.14
CA PHE A 121 -11.23 -1.04 9.28
C PHE A 121 -10.38 -2.31 9.12
N ILE A 122 -10.21 -3.11 10.17
CA ILE A 122 -9.52 -4.42 10.08
C ILE A 122 -10.29 -5.36 9.14
N ALA A 123 -11.60 -5.44 9.28
CA ALA A 123 -12.44 -6.24 8.37
C ALA A 123 -12.34 -5.73 6.93
N ALA A 124 -12.43 -4.41 6.71
CA ALA A 124 -12.29 -3.80 5.40
C ALA A 124 -10.91 -4.07 4.78
N MET A 125 -9.83 -3.99 5.57
CA MET A 125 -8.46 -4.32 5.14
C MET A 125 -8.36 -5.79 4.71
N ALA A 126 -8.91 -6.72 5.47
CA ALA A 126 -8.92 -8.14 5.13
C ALA A 126 -9.73 -8.44 3.86
N VAL A 127 -10.86 -7.75 3.67
CA VAL A 127 -11.66 -7.82 2.44
C VAL A 127 -10.89 -7.23 1.27
N MET A 128 -10.27 -6.06 1.45
CA MET A 128 -9.51 -5.37 0.42
C MET A 128 -8.30 -6.20 -0.04
N ALA A 129 -7.59 -6.85 0.88
CA ALA A 129 -6.48 -7.75 0.54
C ALA A 129 -6.90 -8.88 -0.43
N LYS A 130 -8.16 -9.32 -0.39
CA LYS A 130 -8.71 -10.33 -1.31
C LYS A 130 -9.23 -9.73 -2.61
N ILE A 131 -9.86 -8.57 -2.53
CA ILE A 131 -10.58 -7.95 -3.67
C ILE A 131 -9.62 -7.12 -4.54
N ALA A 132 -8.64 -6.41 -3.96
CA ALA A 132 -7.78 -5.51 -4.69
C ALA A 132 -7.08 -6.15 -5.90
N PRO A 133 -6.50 -7.35 -5.83
CA PRO A 133 -5.88 -7.98 -6.99
C PRO A 133 -6.85 -8.35 -8.11
N ILE A 134 -8.13 -8.51 -7.79
CA ILE A 134 -9.15 -8.97 -8.74
C ILE A 134 -9.91 -7.80 -9.35
N VAL A 135 -10.16 -6.74 -8.57
CA VAL A 135 -11.00 -5.60 -8.97
C VAL A 135 -10.17 -4.36 -9.22
N LEU A 136 -9.22 -4.02 -8.32
CA LEU A 136 -8.49 -2.75 -8.43
C LEU A 136 -7.35 -2.83 -9.44
N LEU A 137 -6.56 -3.91 -9.48
CA LEU A 137 -5.47 -4.01 -10.46
C LEU A 137 -5.96 -3.89 -11.92
N PRO A 138 -7.07 -4.51 -12.36
CA PRO A 138 -7.58 -4.37 -13.71
C PRO A 138 -8.07 -2.96 -14.09
N LEU A 139 -8.32 -2.08 -13.12
CA LEU A 139 -8.63 -0.66 -13.40
C LEU A 139 -7.43 0.10 -13.98
N PHE A 140 -6.21 -0.37 -13.70
CA PHE A 140 -4.97 0.30 -14.04
C PHE A 140 -4.13 -0.47 -15.05
N TYR A 141 -4.33 -1.79 -15.19
CA TYR A 141 -3.48 -2.67 -15.97
C TYR A 141 -4.28 -3.70 -16.75
N THR A 142 -3.72 -4.14 -17.88
CA THR A 142 -4.27 -5.22 -18.70
C THR A 142 -3.54 -6.52 -18.40
N PHE A 143 -4.30 -7.61 -18.30
CA PHE A 143 -3.79 -8.96 -18.09
C PHE A 143 -4.27 -9.88 -19.21
N THR A 144 -3.37 -10.64 -19.80
CA THR A 144 -3.67 -11.64 -20.84
C THR A 144 -3.09 -13.00 -20.44
N PRO A 145 -3.69 -14.12 -20.83
CA PRO A 145 -3.08 -15.44 -20.61
C PRO A 145 -1.67 -15.48 -21.20
N LEU A 146 -0.71 -16.07 -20.47
CA LEU A 146 0.66 -16.21 -20.96
C LEU A 146 0.72 -17.16 -22.17
N ASN A 147 1.16 -16.64 -23.31
CA ASN A 147 1.26 -17.40 -24.57
C ASN A 147 2.53 -18.27 -24.68
N ARG A 148 3.53 -18.07 -23.80
CA ARG A 148 4.80 -18.84 -23.77
C ARG A 148 4.56 -20.18 -23.07
N GLU A 149 4.12 -21.19 -23.84
CA GLU A 149 3.63 -22.47 -23.31
C GLU A 149 4.66 -23.20 -22.46
N SER A 150 5.94 -23.23 -22.88
CA SER A 150 7.02 -23.87 -22.12
C SER A 150 7.17 -23.26 -20.72
N LEU A 151 7.20 -21.93 -20.64
CA LEU A 151 7.29 -21.20 -19.37
C LEU A 151 6.02 -21.39 -18.54
N ARG A 152 4.85 -21.32 -19.16
CA ARG A 152 3.57 -21.54 -18.48
C ARG A 152 3.52 -22.89 -17.79
N THR A 153 3.88 -23.96 -18.50
CA THR A 153 3.93 -25.35 -17.96
C THR A 153 4.91 -25.45 -16.80
N ARG A 154 6.08 -24.82 -16.94
CA ARG A 154 7.15 -24.80 -15.91
C ARG A 154 6.66 -24.11 -14.64
N LEU A 155 6.00 -22.93 -14.74
CA LEU A 155 5.48 -22.19 -13.59
C LEU A 155 4.30 -22.89 -12.90
N VAL A 156 3.43 -23.56 -13.67
CA VAL A 156 2.36 -24.39 -13.11
C VAL A 156 2.96 -25.57 -12.32
N SER A 157 3.97 -26.26 -12.87
CA SER A 157 4.68 -27.35 -12.17
C SER A 157 5.37 -26.84 -10.89
N LEU A 158 6.01 -25.67 -10.94
CA LEU A 158 6.61 -25.03 -9.76
C LEU A 158 5.59 -24.82 -8.66
N SER A 159 4.43 -24.26 -9.00
CA SER A 159 3.33 -24.00 -8.09
C SER A 159 2.77 -25.29 -7.46
N GLN A 160 2.65 -26.36 -8.26
CA GLN A 160 2.24 -27.69 -7.78
C GLN A 160 3.25 -28.29 -6.80
N ARG A 161 4.56 -28.23 -7.12
CA ARG A 161 5.65 -28.69 -6.23
C ARG A 161 5.64 -27.96 -4.89
N ALA A 162 5.26 -26.68 -4.88
CA ALA A 162 5.14 -25.87 -3.69
C ALA A 162 3.83 -26.12 -2.90
N GLY A 163 2.90 -26.92 -3.40
CA GLY A 163 1.60 -27.15 -2.77
C GLY A 163 0.67 -25.93 -2.83
N VAL A 164 0.88 -25.02 -3.78
CA VAL A 164 0.11 -23.77 -3.93
C VAL A 164 -0.60 -23.79 -5.30
N PRO A 165 -1.79 -24.40 -5.42
CA PRO A 165 -2.49 -24.47 -6.68
C PRO A 165 -2.90 -23.07 -7.18
N ILE A 166 -2.79 -22.87 -8.49
CA ILE A 166 -3.12 -21.62 -9.19
C ILE A 166 -4.18 -21.82 -10.26
N LEU A 167 -4.96 -20.78 -10.54
CA LEU A 167 -5.94 -20.75 -11.62
C LEU A 167 -5.26 -20.66 -13.00
N GLY A 168 -4.13 -19.97 -13.10
CA GLY A 168 -3.39 -19.80 -14.34
C GLY A 168 -2.23 -18.83 -14.21
N VAL A 169 -1.53 -18.67 -15.34
CA VAL A 169 -0.40 -17.74 -15.49
C VAL A 169 -0.77 -16.69 -16.51
N TYR A 170 -0.56 -15.42 -16.18
CA TYR A 170 -0.97 -14.29 -16.99
C TYR A 170 0.23 -13.34 -17.22
N GLU A 171 0.26 -12.77 -18.40
CA GLU A 171 1.14 -11.67 -18.74
C GLU A 171 0.49 -10.36 -18.29
N TRP A 172 1.30 -9.49 -17.68
CA TRP A 172 0.93 -8.18 -17.18
C TRP A 172 1.56 -7.11 -18.06
N ALA A 173 0.75 -6.34 -18.79
CA ALA A 173 1.20 -5.24 -19.66
C ALA A 173 1.71 -4.04 -18.81
N LEU A 174 2.88 -4.21 -18.20
CA LEU A 174 3.52 -3.21 -17.34
C LEU A 174 4.39 -2.25 -18.16
N GLY A 175 5.00 -2.72 -19.26
CA GLY A 175 5.93 -1.98 -20.10
C GLY A 175 5.34 -0.73 -20.77
N ALA A 176 4.00 -0.67 -20.90
CA ALA A 176 3.32 0.55 -21.34
C ALA A 176 3.50 1.74 -20.36
N LYS A 177 3.81 1.48 -19.10
CA LYS A 177 3.95 2.48 -18.03
C LYS A 177 5.37 2.60 -17.50
N THR A 178 6.07 1.50 -17.33
CA THR A 178 7.41 1.49 -16.75
C THR A 178 8.27 0.39 -17.35
N ARG A 179 9.59 0.60 -17.32
CA ARG A 179 10.59 -0.42 -17.68
C ARG A 179 10.95 -1.35 -16.54
N ARG A 180 10.42 -1.11 -15.34
CA ARG A 180 10.68 -1.99 -14.19
C ARG A 180 10.13 -3.38 -14.47
N ALA A 181 10.89 -4.41 -14.09
CA ALA A 181 10.44 -5.79 -14.15
C ALA A 181 9.70 -6.15 -12.85
N ASN A 182 8.62 -6.92 -12.98
CA ASN A 182 7.86 -7.38 -11.83
C ASN A 182 7.16 -8.71 -12.11
N ALA A 183 6.97 -9.49 -11.05
CA ALA A 183 6.11 -10.66 -11.04
C ALA A 183 5.44 -10.78 -9.68
N ALA A 184 4.31 -11.46 -9.61
CA ALA A 184 3.62 -11.69 -8.35
C ALA A 184 2.71 -12.93 -8.41
N LEU A 185 2.47 -13.53 -7.26
CA LEU A 185 1.39 -14.46 -7.05
C LEU A 185 0.25 -13.72 -6.33
N VAL A 186 -0.84 -13.45 -7.04
CA VAL A 186 -1.97 -12.66 -6.54
C VAL A 186 -3.21 -13.51 -6.32
N GLY A 187 -4.12 -13.02 -5.46
CA GLY A 187 -5.34 -13.73 -5.10
C GLY A 187 -5.14 -14.71 -3.93
N THR A 188 -6.21 -15.37 -3.51
CA THR A 188 -6.21 -16.29 -2.36
C THR A 188 -7.02 -17.54 -2.65
N GLY A 189 -6.63 -18.70 -2.11
CA GLY A 189 -7.35 -19.94 -2.33
C GLY A 189 -7.45 -20.30 -3.82
N ALA A 190 -8.66 -20.57 -4.32
CA ALA A 190 -8.92 -20.93 -5.71
C ALA A 190 -8.76 -19.77 -6.72
N THR A 191 -8.62 -18.53 -6.25
CA THR A 191 -8.44 -17.35 -7.13
C THR A 191 -6.99 -17.01 -7.40
N ARG A 192 -6.03 -17.75 -6.84
CA ARG A 192 -4.60 -17.51 -7.02
C ARG A 192 -4.22 -17.57 -8.49
N ARG A 193 -3.45 -16.61 -8.93
CA ARG A 193 -2.89 -16.56 -10.28
C ARG A 193 -1.49 -15.97 -10.25
N ILE A 194 -0.61 -16.49 -11.08
CA ILE A 194 0.70 -15.90 -11.33
C ILE A 194 0.52 -14.81 -12.37
N ILE A 195 1.10 -13.63 -12.11
CA ILE A 195 1.22 -12.54 -13.07
C ILE A 195 2.70 -12.24 -13.28
N VAL A 196 3.11 -12.12 -14.55
CA VAL A 196 4.50 -11.84 -14.96
C VAL A 196 4.47 -10.65 -15.90
N SER A 197 5.26 -9.62 -15.64
CA SER A 197 5.28 -8.44 -16.51
C SER A 197 5.89 -8.77 -17.88
N ASP A 198 5.39 -8.12 -18.93
CA ASP A 198 5.95 -8.14 -20.27
C ASP A 198 7.43 -7.71 -20.27
N THR A 199 7.82 -6.76 -19.42
CA THR A 199 9.21 -6.33 -19.20
C THR A 199 10.08 -7.46 -18.63
N LEU A 200 9.56 -8.26 -17.69
CA LEU A 200 10.29 -9.41 -17.16
C LEU A 200 10.43 -10.52 -18.23
N LEU A 201 9.34 -10.78 -18.98
CA LEU A 201 9.33 -11.78 -20.04
C LEU A 201 10.30 -11.46 -21.19
N ALA A 202 10.54 -10.17 -21.46
CA ALA A 202 11.42 -9.71 -22.51
C ALA A 202 12.92 -9.83 -22.16
N GLU A 203 13.28 -9.64 -20.88
CA GLU A 203 14.68 -9.45 -20.50
C GLU A 203 15.26 -10.62 -19.69
N TYR A 204 14.43 -11.47 -19.08
CA TYR A 204 14.89 -12.54 -18.19
C TYR A 204 14.74 -13.92 -18.82
N SER A 205 15.68 -14.80 -18.47
CA SER A 205 15.60 -16.22 -18.83
C SER A 205 14.50 -16.95 -18.06
N ASP A 206 14.06 -18.10 -18.57
CA ASP A 206 13.07 -18.93 -17.89
C ASP A 206 13.52 -19.36 -16.48
N ASP A 207 14.83 -19.59 -16.29
CA ASP A 207 15.40 -19.95 -14.99
C ASP A 207 15.34 -18.77 -14.01
N GLU A 208 15.64 -17.55 -14.46
CA GLU A 208 15.53 -16.35 -13.65
C GLU A 208 14.06 -16.07 -13.25
N ILE A 209 13.12 -16.25 -14.19
CA ILE A 209 11.69 -16.10 -13.93
C ILE A 209 11.22 -17.16 -12.92
N GLU A 210 11.67 -18.41 -13.04
CA GLU A 210 11.29 -19.47 -12.11
C GLU A 210 11.74 -19.18 -10.69
N VAL A 211 12.96 -18.71 -10.47
CA VAL A 211 13.45 -18.38 -9.11
C VAL A 211 12.75 -17.17 -8.53
N ILE A 212 12.41 -16.16 -9.33
CA ILE A 212 11.60 -15.01 -8.89
C ILE A 212 10.22 -15.50 -8.45
N LEU A 213 9.56 -16.33 -9.26
CA LEU A 213 8.23 -16.87 -8.91
C LEU A 213 8.27 -17.84 -7.72
N ALA A 214 9.35 -18.60 -7.54
CA ALA A 214 9.54 -19.43 -6.36
C ALA A 214 9.60 -18.58 -5.07
N HIS A 215 10.23 -17.40 -5.14
CA HIS A 215 10.24 -16.42 -4.06
C HIS A 215 8.81 -15.90 -3.78
N GLU A 216 8.05 -15.51 -4.80
CA GLU A 216 6.66 -15.04 -4.65
C GLU A 216 5.74 -16.14 -4.06
N ILE A 217 5.91 -17.36 -4.49
CA ILE A 217 5.19 -18.53 -3.96
C ILE A 217 5.49 -18.75 -2.47
N ALA A 218 6.73 -18.50 -2.04
CA ALA A 218 7.14 -18.63 -0.64
C ALA A 218 6.29 -17.79 0.31
N HIS A 219 5.92 -16.56 -0.07
CA HIS A 219 5.05 -15.69 0.74
C HIS A 219 3.67 -16.32 0.99
N HIS A 220 3.14 -17.09 0.02
CA HIS A 220 1.89 -17.83 0.20
C HIS A 220 2.07 -19.10 1.05
N VAL A 221 3.17 -19.84 0.86
CA VAL A 221 3.50 -21.02 1.66
C VAL A 221 3.68 -20.63 3.14
N HIS A 222 4.38 -19.55 3.39
CA HIS A 222 4.65 -19.05 4.74
C HIS A 222 3.52 -18.22 5.34
N ARG A 223 2.46 -17.95 4.57
CA ARG A 223 1.32 -17.12 5.01
C ARG A 223 1.72 -15.70 5.40
N ASP A 224 2.69 -15.13 4.70
CA ASP A 224 3.24 -13.80 5.02
C ASP A 224 2.18 -12.70 4.89
N ILE A 225 1.22 -12.85 3.96
CA ILE A 225 0.06 -11.96 3.84
C ILE A 225 -0.76 -11.95 5.15
N LEU A 226 -0.99 -13.12 5.77
CA LEU A 226 -1.70 -13.19 7.03
C LEU A 226 -0.90 -12.56 8.18
N ALA A 227 0.41 -12.82 8.23
CA ALA A 227 1.30 -12.22 9.24
C ALA A 227 1.31 -10.68 9.11
N ALA A 228 1.38 -10.16 7.88
CA ALA A 228 1.28 -8.72 7.61
C ALA A 228 -0.08 -8.15 8.04
N LEU A 229 -1.19 -8.81 7.70
CA LEU A 229 -2.53 -8.40 8.13
C LEU A 229 -2.67 -8.35 9.65
N VAL A 230 -2.09 -9.31 10.38
CA VAL A 230 -2.09 -9.31 11.85
C VAL A 230 -1.26 -8.15 12.39
N ALA A 231 -0.05 -7.93 11.87
CA ALA A 231 0.80 -6.83 12.29
C ALA A 231 0.14 -5.46 12.05
N GLU A 232 -0.42 -5.25 10.86
CA GLU A 232 -1.16 -4.03 10.53
C GLU A 232 -2.42 -3.86 11.37
N SER A 233 -3.12 -4.96 11.73
CA SER A 233 -4.28 -4.91 12.63
C SER A 233 -3.91 -4.43 14.02
N VAL A 234 -2.75 -4.85 14.55
CA VAL A 234 -2.24 -4.38 15.84
C VAL A 234 -1.90 -2.88 15.78
N VAL A 235 -1.23 -2.44 14.72
CA VAL A 235 -0.91 -1.02 14.50
C VAL A 235 -2.20 -0.19 14.40
N LEU A 236 -3.18 -0.67 13.65
CA LEU A 236 -4.46 0.00 13.46
C LEU A 236 -5.26 0.11 14.76
N LEU A 237 -5.31 -0.96 15.55
CA LEU A 237 -5.97 -0.95 16.86
C LEU A 237 -5.30 0.06 17.82
N ALA A 238 -3.97 0.06 17.86
CA ALA A 238 -3.20 1.01 18.66
C ALA A 238 -3.42 2.46 18.17
N ALA A 239 -3.52 2.67 16.85
CA ALA A 239 -3.79 3.98 16.27
C ALA A 239 -5.16 4.52 16.66
N PHE A 240 -6.22 3.71 16.57
CA PHE A 240 -7.56 4.13 17.00
C PHE A 240 -7.64 4.40 18.51
N TYR A 241 -6.97 3.59 19.33
CA TYR A 241 -6.87 3.86 20.77
C TYR A 241 -6.14 5.19 21.05
N ALA A 242 -5.00 5.44 20.39
CA ALA A 242 -4.27 6.69 20.50
C ALA A 242 -5.11 7.89 20.03
N CYS A 243 -5.88 7.73 18.94
CA CYS A 243 -6.83 8.74 18.48
C CYS A 243 -7.90 9.05 19.55
N ALA A 244 -8.45 8.04 20.21
CA ALA A 244 -9.42 8.22 21.28
C ALA A 244 -8.81 8.96 22.47
N ALA A 245 -7.61 8.60 22.89
CA ALA A 245 -6.91 9.28 23.99
C ALA A 245 -6.58 10.74 23.63
N ALA A 246 -6.09 11.00 22.41
CA ALA A 246 -5.79 12.36 21.94
C ALA A 246 -7.05 13.22 21.82
N LEU A 247 -8.13 12.66 21.28
CA LEU A 247 -9.40 13.36 21.17
C LEU A 247 -9.93 13.74 22.55
N HIS A 248 -9.94 12.79 23.50
CA HIS A 248 -10.39 13.05 24.88
C HIS A 248 -9.55 14.16 25.55
N ALA A 249 -8.23 14.18 25.35
CA ALA A 249 -7.34 15.15 25.99
C ALA A 249 -7.37 16.55 25.35
N LEU A 250 -7.69 16.65 24.04
CA LEU A 250 -7.38 17.86 23.26
C LEU A 250 -8.61 18.56 22.67
N TRP A 251 -9.80 17.93 22.62
CA TRP A 251 -10.95 18.48 21.90
C TRP A 251 -11.32 19.92 22.35
N LEU A 252 -11.34 20.17 23.67
CA LEU A 252 -11.62 21.52 24.22
C LEU A 252 -10.50 22.52 23.88
N ARG A 253 -9.22 22.08 23.96
CA ARG A 253 -8.06 22.94 23.72
C ARG A 253 -7.95 23.37 22.26
N LEU A 254 -8.42 22.52 21.35
CA LEU A 254 -8.42 22.78 19.90
C LEU A 254 -9.69 23.52 19.43
N GLY A 255 -10.58 23.89 20.36
CA GLY A 255 -11.79 24.66 20.06
C GLY A 255 -12.88 23.85 19.35
N PHE A 256 -12.85 22.52 19.44
CA PHE A 256 -13.93 21.69 18.90
C PHE A 256 -15.18 21.84 19.75
N ARG A 257 -16.35 21.79 19.13
CA ARG A 257 -17.65 21.98 19.81
C ARG A 257 -18.04 20.76 20.67
N SER A 258 -17.60 19.58 20.26
CA SER A 258 -17.80 18.31 20.95
C SER A 258 -16.73 17.30 20.56
N ALA A 259 -16.66 16.17 21.26
CA ALA A 259 -15.81 15.06 20.85
C ALA A 259 -16.26 14.42 19.52
N THR A 260 -17.51 14.65 19.09
CA THR A 260 -18.05 14.15 17.82
C THR A 260 -17.95 15.19 16.68
N ASP A 261 -17.27 16.32 16.92
CA ASP A 261 -17.09 17.37 15.91
C ASP A 261 -16.27 16.88 14.71
N ILE A 262 -16.79 17.04 13.50
CA ILE A 262 -16.08 16.68 12.27
C ILE A 262 -14.76 17.45 12.11
N ALA A 263 -14.62 18.60 12.74
CA ALA A 263 -13.37 19.37 12.81
C ALA A 263 -12.21 18.61 13.47
N ALA A 264 -12.49 17.51 14.18
CA ALA A 264 -11.46 16.68 14.81
C ALA A 264 -10.74 15.74 13.82
N LEU A 265 -11.22 15.54 12.60
CA LEU A 265 -10.62 14.61 11.64
C LEU A 265 -9.12 14.85 11.38
N PRO A 266 -8.62 16.09 11.22
CA PRO A 266 -7.18 16.35 11.09
C PRO A 266 -6.35 15.87 12.28
N LEU A 267 -6.88 15.98 13.51
CA LEU A 267 -6.23 15.44 14.71
C LEU A 267 -6.14 13.91 14.63
N LEU A 268 -7.24 13.23 14.30
CA LEU A 268 -7.26 11.77 14.19
C LEU A 268 -6.27 11.29 13.11
N VAL A 269 -6.25 11.92 11.95
CA VAL A 269 -5.32 11.58 10.85
C VAL A 269 -3.87 11.83 11.25
N LEU A 270 -3.56 12.92 11.96
CA LEU A 270 -2.21 13.21 12.45
C LEU A 270 -1.73 12.17 13.47
N VAL A 271 -2.56 11.85 14.46
CA VAL A 271 -2.21 10.86 15.50
C VAL A 271 -2.00 9.49 14.90
N ALA A 272 -2.93 9.04 14.02
CA ALA A 272 -2.77 7.77 13.32
C ALA A 272 -1.52 7.76 12.43
N GLY A 273 -1.24 8.85 11.71
CA GLY A 273 -0.05 9.01 10.88
C GLY A 273 1.26 8.95 11.67
N ILE A 274 1.33 9.62 12.82
CA ILE A 274 2.49 9.58 13.72
C ILE A 274 2.74 8.15 14.20
N LEU A 275 1.70 7.45 14.64
CA LEU A 275 1.83 6.07 15.13
C LEU A 275 2.27 5.13 14.01
N THR A 276 1.75 5.29 12.81
CA THR A 276 2.18 4.53 11.62
C THR A 276 3.67 4.73 11.33
N VAL A 277 4.15 5.99 11.38
CA VAL A 277 5.59 6.27 11.20
C VAL A 277 6.44 5.61 12.28
N LEU A 278 5.99 5.67 13.54
CA LEU A 278 6.70 5.03 14.65
C LEU A 278 6.70 3.50 14.55
N ALA A 279 5.67 2.90 13.97
CA ALA A 279 5.59 1.46 13.73
C ALA A 279 6.42 0.99 12.52
N THR A 280 6.72 1.90 11.56
CA THR A 280 7.39 1.55 10.29
C THR A 280 8.69 0.75 10.46
N PRO A 281 9.62 1.07 11.38
CA PRO A 281 10.85 0.29 11.55
C PRO A 281 10.59 -1.17 11.92
N VAL A 282 9.59 -1.42 12.76
CA VAL A 282 9.21 -2.77 13.21
C VAL A 282 8.57 -3.56 12.06
N VAL A 283 7.64 -2.95 11.34
CA VAL A 283 6.97 -3.55 10.18
C VAL A 283 7.99 -3.86 9.08
N ASN A 284 8.90 -2.95 8.78
CA ASN A 284 9.98 -3.16 7.81
C ASN A 284 10.94 -4.27 8.26
N ALA A 285 11.24 -4.38 9.55
CA ALA A 285 12.08 -5.47 10.06
C ALA A 285 11.42 -6.84 9.89
N LEU A 286 10.11 -6.94 10.16
CA LEU A 286 9.31 -8.13 9.91
C LEU A 286 9.29 -8.49 8.42
N SER A 287 9.09 -7.49 7.55
CA SER A 287 9.11 -7.68 6.10
C SER A 287 10.46 -8.24 5.64
N ARG A 288 11.59 -7.64 6.04
CA ARG A 288 12.94 -8.15 5.71
C ARG A 288 13.21 -9.55 6.24
N TRP A 289 12.62 -9.92 7.36
CA TRP A 289 12.72 -11.29 7.86
C TRP A 289 11.95 -12.27 6.97
N ASN A 290 10.74 -11.93 6.55
CA ASN A 290 9.94 -12.70 5.60
C ASN A 290 10.68 -12.87 4.27
N GLU A 291 11.27 -11.80 3.73
CA GLU A 291 12.06 -11.80 2.50
C GLU A 291 13.24 -12.80 2.55
N ARG A 292 14.04 -12.77 3.64
CA ARG A 292 15.14 -13.74 3.81
C ARG A 292 14.65 -15.18 3.84
N ARG A 293 13.46 -15.40 4.40
CA ARG A 293 12.84 -16.72 4.42
C ARG A 293 12.33 -17.13 3.05
N ALA A 294 11.77 -16.20 2.29
CA ALA A 294 11.32 -16.42 0.92
C ALA A 294 12.48 -16.72 -0.02
N ASP A 295 13.61 -15.98 0.09
CA ASP A 295 14.82 -16.25 -0.66
C ASP A 295 15.36 -17.67 -0.41
N ARG A 296 15.44 -18.07 0.86
CA ARG A 296 15.88 -19.42 1.23
C ARG A 296 14.96 -20.50 0.65
N TYR A 297 13.66 -20.27 0.72
CA TYR A 297 12.67 -21.18 0.13
C TYR A 297 12.83 -21.30 -1.38
N ALA A 298 12.99 -20.17 -2.09
CA ALA A 298 13.21 -20.14 -3.53
C ALA A 298 14.45 -20.96 -3.94
N LEU A 299 15.56 -20.76 -3.24
CA LEU A 299 16.79 -21.52 -3.46
C LEU A 299 16.61 -23.02 -3.19
N THR A 300 15.88 -23.39 -2.14
CA THR A 300 15.60 -24.79 -1.79
C THR A 300 14.72 -25.47 -2.83
N LEU A 301 13.66 -24.79 -3.29
CA LEU A 301 12.68 -25.33 -4.23
C LEU A 301 13.23 -25.48 -5.64
N THR A 302 14.02 -24.50 -6.10
CA THR A 302 14.53 -24.45 -7.48
C THR A 302 15.90 -25.11 -7.63
N ARG A 303 16.74 -25.11 -6.60
CA ARG A 303 18.16 -25.53 -6.65
C ARG A 303 18.97 -24.79 -7.71
N GLN A 304 18.64 -23.51 -7.97
CA GLN A 304 19.26 -22.69 -9.02
C GLN A 304 19.90 -21.40 -8.45
N PRO A 305 20.97 -21.51 -7.62
CA PRO A 305 21.60 -20.32 -7.02
C PRO A 305 22.20 -19.37 -8.08
N ALA A 306 22.70 -19.89 -9.20
CA ALA A 306 23.24 -19.05 -10.27
C ALA A 306 22.15 -18.18 -10.94
N ALA A 307 20.97 -18.76 -11.21
CA ALA A 307 19.84 -18.02 -11.76
C ALA A 307 19.30 -16.98 -10.76
N PHE A 308 19.26 -17.34 -9.47
CA PHE A 308 18.87 -16.39 -8.40
C PHE A 308 19.81 -15.18 -8.35
N ILE A 309 21.13 -15.42 -8.34
CA ILE A 309 22.13 -14.34 -8.32
C ILE A 309 22.00 -13.45 -9.57
N SER A 310 21.83 -14.05 -10.74
CA SER A 310 21.63 -13.31 -12.00
C SER A 310 20.37 -12.46 -11.95
N ALA A 311 19.24 -13.05 -11.52
CA ALA A 311 17.97 -12.35 -11.38
C ALA A 311 18.09 -11.16 -10.41
N MET A 312 18.71 -11.33 -9.23
CA MET A 312 18.88 -10.25 -8.25
C MET A 312 19.73 -9.11 -8.80
N LYS A 313 20.83 -9.39 -9.52
CA LYS A 313 21.64 -8.36 -10.16
C LYS A 313 20.86 -7.56 -11.20
N ARG A 314 20.10 -8.25 -12.07
CA ARG A 314 19.27 -7.60 -13.08
C ARG A 314 18.18 -6.74 -12.47
N LEU A 315 17.44 -7.27 -11.49
CA LEU A 315 16.41 -6.52 -10.76
C LEU A 315 16.99 -5.27 -10.08
N GLY A 316 18.18 -5.38 -9.47
CA GLY A 316 18.88 -4.26 -8.87
C GLY A 316 19.16 -3.14 -9.87
N THR A 317 19.77 -3.50 -11.00
CA THR A 317 20.11 -2.53 -12.06
C THR A 317 18.86 -1.93 -12.71
N GLN A 318 17.90 -2.77 -13.08
CA GLN A 318 16.70 -2.33 -13.80
C GLN A 318 15.77 -1.48 -12.93
N ASN A 319 15.66 -1.78 -11.65
CA ASN A 319 14.82 -1.05 -10.72
C ASN A 319 15.56 0.11 -10.00
N LEU A 320 16.83 0.35 -10.34
CA LEU A 320 17.69 1.37 -9.72
C LEU A 320 17.74 1.23 -8.19
N ALA A 321 17.89 -0.02 -7.72
CA ALA A 321 17.95 -0.29 -6.29
C ALA A 321 19.26 0.24 -5.68
N GLU A 322 19.16 0.83 -4.48
CA GLU A 322 20.33 1.27 -3.72
C GLU A 322 21.08 0.03 -3.19
N GLU A 323 22.34 -0.11 -3.59
CA GLU A 323 23.17 -1.29 -3.23
C GLU A 323 23.58 -1.27 -1.76
N HIS A 324 23.92 -0.08 -1.23
CA HIS A 324 24.47 0.09 0.13
C HIS A 324 23.71 1.17 0.92
N PRO A 325 22.44 0.94 1.29
CA PRO A 325 21.67 1.92 2.06
C PRO A 325 22.27 2.10 3.46
N SER A 326 22.24 3.34 3.98
CA SER A 326 22.60 3.57 5.37
C SER A 326 21.65 2.83 6.32
N THR A 327 22.12 2.51 7.53
CA THR A 327 21.32 1.77 8.52
C THR A 327 19.97 2.46 8.80
N ALA A 328 19.97 3.79 8.91
CA ALA A 328 18.74 4.56 9.14
C ALA A 328 17.77 4.46 7.95
N VAL A 329 18.28 4.56 6.71
CA VAL A 329 17.50 4.42 5.48
C VAL A 329 16.93 3.00 5.37
N LEU A 330 17.76 1.99 5.67
CA LEU A 330 17.32 0.59 5.68
C LEU A 330 16.16 0.34 6.66
N TRP A 331 16.25 0.85 7.89
CA TRP A 331 15.21 0.65 8.90
C TRP A 331 13.91 1.38 8.58
N LEU A 332 14.01 2.60 8.04
CA LEU A 332 12.84 3.45 7.81
C LEU A 332 12.15 3.20 6.46
N PHE A 333 12.91 2.82 5.41
CA PHE A 333 12.37 2.85 4.05
C PHE A 333 12.46 1.54 3.28
N HIS A 334 13.27 0.56 3.73
CA HIS A 334 13.45 -0.69 3.00
C HIS A 334 12.66 -1.84 3.62
N THR A 335 11.74 -2.36 2.85
CA THR A 335 10.98 -3.58 3.15
C THR A 335 11.73 -4.86 2.78
N HIS A 336 12.70 -4.75 1.85
CA HIS A 336 13.54 -5.86 1.40
C HIS A 336 14.97 -5.72 1.94
N PRO A 337 15.71 -6.83 2.14
CA PRO A 337 17.15 -6.78 2.40
C PRO A 337 17.89 -6.18 1.21
N PRO A 338 19.05 -5.52 1.43
CA PRO A 338 19.92 -5.09 0.35
C PRO A 338 20.29 -6.24 -0.60
N ILE A 339 20.44 -5.93 -1.89
CA ILE A 339 20.64 -6.94 -2.94
C ILE A 339 21.95 -7.73 -2.73
N ASP A 340 23.02 -7.06 -2.28
CA ASP A 340 24.28 -7.69 -1.92
C ASP A 340 24.11 -8.80 -0.88
N GLN A 341 23.35 -8.56 0.19
CA GLN A 341 23.05 -9.57 1.22
C GLN A 341 22.28 -10.77 0.67
N ARG A 342 21.33 -10.54 -0.26
CA ARG A 342 20.56 -11.60 -0.92
C ARG A 342 21.46 -12.45 -1.81
N ILE A 343 22.38 -11.82 -2.56
CA ILE A 343 23.35 -12.49 -3.42
C ILE A 343 24.34 -13.32 -2.58
N ASP A 344 24.84 -12.77 -1.47
CA ASP A 344 25.79 -13.49 -0.60
C ASP A 344 25.15 -14.69 0.09
N ALA A 345 23.88 -14.56 0.49
CA ALA A 345 23.09 -15.69 0.99
C ALA A 345 22.93 -16.80 -0.07
N ALA A 346 22.73 -16.43 -1.35
CA ALA A 346 22.64 -17.40 -2.43
C ALA A 346 24.00 -18.06 -2.79
N ARG A 347 25.11 -17.33 -2.69
CA ARG A 347 26.47 -17.89 -2.87
C ARG A 347 26.83 -18.92 -1.81
N SER A 348 26.36 -18.73 -0.59
CA SER A 348 26.59 -19.65 0.54
C SER A 348 25.61 -20.82 0.60
N PHE A 349 24.60 -20.85 -0.28
CA PHE A 349 23.62 -21.93 -0.35
C PHE A 349 24.25 -23.22 -0.87
N ARG A 350 24.09 -24.33 -0.12
CA ARG A 350 24.63 -25.66 -0.43
C ARG A 350 23.50 -26.66 -0.73
#